data_e0df0d830ac1667ff5041899fdbf9946
#
_entry.id   e0df0d830ac1667ff5041899fdbf9946
#
_cell.length_a   1.000
_cell.length_b   1.000
_cell.length_c   1.000
_cell.angle_alpha   90.00
_cell.angle_beta   90.00
_cell.angle_gamma   90.00
#
_symmetry.space_group_name_H-M   'P 1'
#
loop_
_entity.id
_entity.type
_entity.pdbx_description
1 polymer ?
#
loop_
_entity_poly.entity_id
_entity_poly.type
_entity_poly.pdbx_seq_one_letter_code
_entity_poly.pdbx_strand_id
1 'polypeptide(L)'
;DANGNVRNYVAAQDAYNFGPLNYFRRPSERYTFSSFTHYDINDKARLYAEASFHDDSTVAQIAPSGLFGQDASGANAIRWENPLLTDAWRSALGMTGPGDTADLIVYRRNVEGGGRRDDLRHSSYRGVIGLKGDIGNWQYDAFAQVGKVLYSETYFNDFSVSRSARALNVVPGANGQPVCASTLNGVDPNCVPYNIWKLGGVTPEALTYLQ
;
A
#
# COMPACT_ATOMS: atom_id res chain seq x y z
N ASP A 1 11.16 23.79 6.47
CA ASP A 1 12.53 23.38 6.76
C ASP A 1 12.61 22.64 8.12
N ALA A 2 13.82 22.31 8.60
CA ALA A 2 14.01 21.61 9.87
C ALA A 2 13.61 22.44 11.11
N ASN A 3 13.57 23.74 10.98
CA ASN A 3 13.15 24.66 12.05
C ASN A 3 11.63 24.94 12.01
N GLY A 4 10.90 24.36 11.04
CA GLY A 4 9.47 24.59 10.86
C GLY A 4 9.14 25.92 10.19
N ASN A 5 10.08 26.55 9.48
CA ASN A 5 9.79 27.74 8.67
C ASN A 5 9.02 27.35 7.41
N VAL A 6 8.15 28.25 6.99
CA VAL A 6 7.23 28.07 5.86
C VAL A 6 7.69 28.91 4.67
N ARG A 7 7.57 28.37 3.48
CA ARG A 7 7.75 29.07 2.21
C ARG A 7 6.87 28.46 1.11
N ASN A 8 6.70 29.18 0.05
CA ASN A 8 6.01 28.65 -1.12
C ASN A 8 6.73 27.43 -1.72
N TYR A 9 5.94 26.49 -2.20
CA TYR A 9 6.43 25.31 -2.91
C TYR A 9 7.03 25.74 -4.26
N VAL A 10 8.24 25.25 -4.55
CA VAL A 10 8.94 25.46 -5.81
C VAL A 10 9.22 24.10 -6.45
N ALA A 11 8.48 23.75 -7.49
CA ALA A 11 8.52 22.41 -8.10
C ALA A 11 9.95 21.94 -8.46
N ALA A 12 10.79 22.83 -8.98
CA ALA A 12 12.17 22.51 -9.36
C ALA A 12 13.08 22.13 -8.17
N GLN A 13 12.69 22.49 -6.94
CA GLN A 13 13.48 22.27 -5.72
C GLN A 13 12.82 21.26 -4.78
N ASP A 14 11.48 21.25 -4.74
CA ASP A 14 10.70 20.54 -3.73
C ASP A 14 10.06 19.25 -4.26
N ALA A 15 10.02 19.06 -5.58
CA ALA A 15 9.48 17.84 -6.15
C ALA A 15 10.38 16.65 -5.83
N TYR A 16 9.79 15.64 -5.23
CA TYR A 16 10.50 14.41 -4.86
C TYR A 16 10.79 13.55 -6.11
N ASN A 17 12.07 13.22 -6.33
CA ASN A 17 12.47 12.28 -7.36
C ASN A 17 12.26 10.84 -6.88
N PHE A 18 11.18 10.21 -7.31
CA PHE A 18 10.83 8.84 -6.95
C PHE A 18 11.46 7.77 -7.86
N GLY A 19 12.05 8.17 -8.98
CA GLY A 19 12.60 7.24 -9.98
C GLY A 19 13.57 6.21 -9.41
N PRO A 20 14.53 6.56 -8.53
CA PRO A 20 15.49 5.62 -7.97
C PRO A 20 14.90 4.49 -7.13
N LEU A 21 13.69 4.66 -6.59
CA LEU A 21 13.02 3.65 -5.76
C LEU A 21 12.13 2.71 -6.56
N ASN A 22 11.78 3.07 -7.78
CA ASN A 22 10.95 2.21 -8.62
C ASN A 22 11.79 1.08 -9.20
N TYR A 23 11.36 -0.16 -9.00
CA TYR A 23 12.00 -1.29 -9.65
C TYR A 23 11.75 -1.25 -11.15
N PHE A 24 12.79 -1.00 -11.93
CA PHE A 24 12.75 -1.14 -13.38
C PHE A 24 12.59 -2.60 -13.80
N ARG A 25 13.28 -3.52 -13.10
CA ARG A 25 13.14 -4.96 -13.23
C ARG A 25 12.77 -5.55 -11.89
N ARG A 26 11.63 -6.18 -11.83
CA ARG A 26 11.13 -6.82 -10.61
C ARG A 26 11.86 -8.12 -10.34
N PRO A 27 12.38 -8.36 -9.13
CA PRO A 27 12.81 -9.68 -8.72
C PRO A 27 11.64 -10.66 -8.84
N SER A 28 11.88 -11.80 -9.45
CA SER A 28 10.85 -12.83 -9.59
C SER A 28 11.48 -14.23 -9.63
N GLU A 29 10.78 -15.17 -9.03
CA GLU A 29 11.10 -16.59 -9.08
C GLU A 29 9.90 -17.33 -9.65
N ARG A 30 10.18 -18.33 -10.49
CA ARG A 30 9.13 -19.11 -11.14
C ARG A 30 9.50 -20.57 -11.21
N TYR A 31 8.59 -21.41 -10.78
CA TYR A 31 8.67 -22.85 -10.88
C TYR A 31 7.51 -23.36 -11.71
N THR A 32 7.80 -24.17 -12.71
CA THR A 32 6.78 -24.75 -13.57
C THR A 32 7.08 -26.24 -13.78
N PHE A 33 6.07 -27.05 -13.60
CA PHE A 33 6.11 -28.45 -13.93
C PHE A 33 4.91 -28.78 -14.81
N SER A 34 5.15 -29.58 -15.88
CA SER A 34 4.07 -30.08 -16.73
C SER A 34 4.36 -31.51 -17.12
N SER A 35 3.32 -32.33 -17.09
CA SER A 35 3.38 -33.73 -17.51
C SER A 35 2.23 -34.01 -18.48
N PHE A 36 2.55 -34.65 -19.57
CA PHE A 36 1.61 -35.08 -20.58
C PHE A 36 1.85 -36.58 -20.82
N THR A 37 0.83 -37.36 -20.66
CA THR A 37 0.90 -38.80 -20.86
C THR A 37 -0.29 -39.30 -21.66
N HIS A 38 -0.09 -40.40 -22.38
CA HIS A 38 -1.19 -41.06 -23.08
C HIS A 38 -0.96 -42.55 -23.12
N TYR A 39 -2.04 -43.30 -23.34
CA TYR A 39 -2.06 -44.73 -23.54
C TYR A 39 -3.01 -45.07 -24.66
N ASP A 40 -2.53 -45.73 -25.70
CA ASP A 40 -3.33 -46.19 -26.82
C ASP A 40 -4.01 -47.50 -26.41
N ILE A 41 -5.33 -47.44 -26.16
CA ILE A 41 -6.13 -48.62 -25.82
C ILE A 41 -6.26 -49.53 -27.04
N ASN A 42 -6.49 -48.91 -28.20
CA ASN A 42 -6.52 -49.50 -29.50
C ASN A 42 -6.39 -48.41 -30.59
N ASP A 43 -6.46 -48.80 -31.89
CA ASP A 43 -6.30 -47.86 -33.02
C ASP A 43 -7.38 -46.75 -33.06
N LYS A 44 -8.48 -46.86 -32.29
CA LYS A 44 -9.62 -45.97 -32.31
C LYS A 44 -9.84 -45.24 -30.97
N ALA A 45 -9.03 -45.51 -29.95
CA ALA A 45 -9.23 -44.98 -28.63
C ALA A 45 -7.90 -44.75 -27.91
N ARG A 46 -7.65 -43.50 -27.52
CA ARG A 46 -6.50 -43.07 -26.76
C ARG A 46 -6.94 -42.37 -25.45
N LEU A 47 -6.52 -42.93 -24.34
CA LEU A 47 -6.62 -42.27 -23.05
C LEU A 47 -5.45 -41.30 -22.92
N TYR A 48 -5.69 -40.11 -22.39
CA TYR A 48 -4.63 -39.14 -22.06
C TYR A 48 -4.86 -38.49 -20.72
N ALA A 49 -3.75 -38.06 -20.12
CA ALA A 49 -3.79 -37.25 -18.91
C ALA A 49 -2.75 -36.13 -18.97
N GLU A 50 -3.11 -35.02 -18.43
CA GLU A 50 -2.25 -33.83 -18.30
C GLU A 50 -2.23 -33.38 -16.84
N ALA A 51 -1.06 -33.01 -16.34
CA ALA A 51 -0.91 -32.37 -15.06
C ALA A 51 0.02 -31.17 -15.21
N SER A 52 -0.36 -30.05 -14.64
CA SER A 52 0.51 -28.89 -14.58
C SER A 52 0.46 -28.22 -13.22
N PHE A 53 1.62 -27.73 -12.83
CA PHE A 53 1.84 -26.93 -11.65
C PHE A 53 2.64 -25.70 -12.05
N HIS A 54 2.23 -24.56 -11.54
CA HIS A 54 2.93 -23.30 -11.72
C HIS A 54 2.91 -22.55 -10.39
N ASP A 55 4.07 -22.05 -9.98
CA ASP A 55 4.22 -21.17 -8.82
C ASP A 55 5.16 -20.04 -9.22
N ASP A 56 4.71 -18.80 -9.07
CA ASP A 56 5.55 -17.64 -9.25
C ASP A 56 5.41 -16.63 -8.12
N SER A 57 6.53 -16.06 -7.74
CA SER A 57 6.60 -14.96 -6.80
C SER A 57 7.30 -13.77 -7.43
N THR A 58 6.80 -12.58 -7.14
CA THR A 58 7.32 -11.33 -7.67
C THR A 58 7.25 -10.26 -6.60
N VAL A 59 8.33 -9.47 -6.46
CA VAL A 59 8.35 -8.28 -5.62
C VAL A 59 8.29 -7.05 -6.51
N ALA A 60 7.23 -6.25 -6.35
CA ALA A 60 7.10 -4.95 -6.98
C ALA A 60 7.42 -3.86 -5.96
N GLN A 61 8.20 -2.85 -6.35
CA GLN A 61 8.45 -1.67 -5.53
C GLN A 61 8.30 -0.41 -6.36
N ILE A 62 7.61 0.57 -5.77
CA ILE A 62 7.39 1.90 -6.36
C ILE A 62 7.68 2.98 -5.33
N ALA A 63 7.51 4.23 -5.74
CA ALA A 63 7.65 5.42 -4.90
C ALA A 63 7.03 5.25 -3.51
N PRO A 64 7.56 5.96 -2.49
CA PRO A 64 6.93 6.01 -1.18
C PRO A 64 5.46 6.39 -1.23
N SER A 65 4.71 6.02 -0.22
CA SER A 65 3.33 6.49 -0.03
C SER A 65 3.24 8.02 0.02
N GLY A 66 2.04 8.56 -0.01
CA GLY A 66 1.83 9.99 0.07
C GLY A 66 0.44 10.35 0.57
N LEU A 67 0.35 11.50 1.17
CA LEU A 67 -0.91 12.20 1.37
C LEU A 67 -1.19 12.98 0.07
N PHE A 68 -2.17 12.55 -0.70
CA PHE A 68 -2.52 13.18 -1.98
C PHE A 68 -3.94 13.75 -1.91
N GLY A 69 -4.07 14.88 -1.22
CA GLY A 69 -5.35 15.49 -0.93
C GLY A 69 -5.94 15.00 0.40
N GLN A 70 -5.09 14.72 1.38
CA GLN A 70 -5.56 14.39 2.73
C GLN A 70 -6.30 15.58 3.30
N ASP A 71 -7.58 15.39 3.57
CA ASP A 71 -8.44 16.38 4.17
C ASP A 71 -8.19 16.46 5.70
N ALA A 72 -7.86 17.66 6.17
CA ALA A 72 -7.75 18.03 7.57
C ALA A 72 -8.67 19.23 7.83
N SER A 73 -9.99 19.01 7.70
CA SER A 73 -11.02 20.02 7.87
C SER A 73 -12.11 19.58 8.85
N GLY A 74 -12.97 20.48 9.23
CA GLY A 74 -14.09 20.24 10.12
C GLY A 74 -13.65 19.65 11.46
N ALA A 75 -14.08 18.45 11.80
CA ALA A 75 -13.69 17.78 13.04
C ALA A 75 -12.19 17.45 13.12
N ASN A 76 -11.51 17.37 11.98
CA ASN A 76 -10.08 17.13 11.84
C ASN A 76 -9.27 18.39 11.50
N ALA A 77 -9.88 19.57 11.55
CA ALA A 77 -9.20 20.83 11.30
C ALA A 77 -7.98 21.01 12.21
N ILE A 78 -6.95 21.65 11.67
CA ILE A 78 -5.72 21.94 12.42
C ILE A 78 -6.04 23.02 13.44
N ARG A 79 -5.64 22.80 14.69
CA ARG A 79 -5.94 23.69 15.82
C ARG A 79 -4.75 24.55 16.20
N TRP A 80 -5.02 25.77 16.64
CA TRP A 80 -4.00 26.66 17.21
C TRP A 80 -3.18 26.00 18.33
N GLU A 81 -3.84 25.22 19.18
CA GLU A 81 -3.25 24.55 20.34
C GLU A 81 -2.34 23.38 19.96
N ASN A 82 -2.27 22.98 18.69
CA ASN A 82 -1.39 21.89 18.26
C ASN A 82 0.07 22.20 18.63
N PRO A 83 0.68 21.43 19.57
CA PRO A 83 2.03 21.72 20.07
C PRO A 83 3.13 21.52 19.03
N LEU A 84 2.80 20.86 17.90
CA LEU A 84 3.74 20.60 16.80
C LEU A 84 3.87 21.82 15.86
N LEU A 85 2.94 22.75 15.90
CA LEU A 85 2.98 23.94 15.05
C LEU A 85 3.98 24.97 15.58
N THR A 86 4.78 25.53 14.68
CA THR A 86 5.55 26.74 14.92
C THR A 86 4.69 27.98 14.69
N ASP A 87 5.15 29.14 15.16
CA ASP A 87 4.47 30.42 14.91
C ASP A 87 4.43 30.75 13.42
N ALA A 88 5.45 30.33 12.66
CA ALA A 88 5.47 30.45 11.20
C ALA A 88 4.30 29.69 10.54
N TRP A 89 3.99 28.48 11.02
CA TRP A 89 2.84 27.73 10.54
C TRP A 89 1.51 28.34 10.96
N ARG A 90 1.36 28.77 12.23
CA ARG A 90 0.14 29.46 12.69
C ARG A 90 -0.15 30.67 11.83
N SER A 91 0.87 31.50 11.60
CA SER A 91 0.76 32.70 10.74
C SER A 91 0.40 32.34 9.30
N ALA A 92 1.06 31.31 8.70
CA ALA A 92 0.79 30.87 7.34
C ALA A 92 -0.63 30.30 7.16
N LEU A 93 -1.19 29.70 8.21
CA LEU A 93 -2.55 29.17 8.25
C LEU A 93 -3.59 30.26 8.62
N GLY A 94 -3.17 31.51 8.83
CA GLY A 94 -4.07 32.61 9.15
C GLY A 94 -4.65 32.56 10.56
N MET A 95 -4.04 31.78 11.45
CA MET A 95 -4.48 31.68 12.84
C MET A 95 -3.96 32.88 13.65
N THR A 96 -4.78 33.46 14.53
CA THR A 96 -4.51 34.66 15.29
C THR A 96 -4.43 34.43 16.79
N GLY A 97 -5.00 33.33 17.30
CA GLY A 97 -5.02 33.09 18.75
C GLY A 97 -5.65 31.72 19.12
N PRO A 98 -5.65 31.47 20.45
CA PRO A 98 -6.24 30.27 21.02
C PRO A 98 -7.69 30.06 20.58
N GLY A 99 -8.05 28.81 20.24
CA GLY A 99 -9.37 28.44 19.73
C GLY A 99 -9.50 28.51 18.21
N ASP A 100 -8.56 29.14 17.51
CA ASP A 100 -8.58 29.17 16.05
C ASP A 100 -8.32 27.79 15.45
N THR A 101 -8.97 27.54 14.33
CA THR A 101 -8.76 26.34 13.52
C THR A 101 -8.52 26.73 12.07
N ALA A 102 -7.77 25.89 11.35
CA ALA A 102 -7.58 26.02 9.92
C ALA A 102 -7.91 24.72 9.20
N ASP A 103 -8.69 24.83 8.13
CA ASP A 103 -8.94 23.75 7.20
C ASP A 103 -7.77 23.66 6.22
N LEU A 104 -7.26 22.45 6.03
CA LEU A 104 -6.08 22.22 5.20
C LEU A 104 -6.24 20.95 4.36
N ILE A 105 -5.82 21.03 3.11
CA ILE A 105 -5.62 19.85 2.26
C ILE A 105 -4.11 19.59 2.16
N VAL A 106 -3.69 18.43 2.63
CA VAL A 106 -2.27 18.08 2.70
C VAL A 106 -1.84 17.29 1.47
N TYR A 107 -0.76 17.77 0.85
CA TYR A 107 -0.02 17.05 -0.19
C TYR A 107 1.40 16.84 0.29
N ARG A 108 1.78 15.59 0.55
CA ARG A 108 3.11 15.25 1.06
C ARG A 108 3.52 13.85 0.61
N ARG A 109 4.75 13.70 0.12
CA ARG A 109 5.36 12.39 -0.06
C ARG A 109 5.89 11.89 1.30
N ASN A 110 5.51 10.67 1.69
CA ASN A 110 5.87 10.05 2.97
C ASN A 110 7.21 9.31 2.82
N VAL A 111 8.26 10.07 2.55
CA VAL A 111 9.60 9.53 2.21
C VAL A 111 10.21 8.69 3.33
N GLU A 112 9.84 8.96 4.57
CA GLU A 112 10.34 8.26 5.76
C GLU A 112 9.85 6.81 5.82
N GLY A 113 8.71 6.50 5.19
CA GLY A 113 8.14 5.15 5.13
C GLY A 113 8.80 4.21 4.12
N GLY A 114 9.73 4.72 3.31
CA GLY A 114 10.35 3.94 2.24
C GLY A 114 9.45 3.71 1.03
N GLY A 115 9.94 2.95 0.04
CA GLY A 115 9.15 2.57 -1.13
C GLY A 115 8.00 1.63 -0.79
N ARG A 116 6.83 1.84 -1.39
CA ARG A 116 5.72 0.89 -1.30
C ARG A 116 6.11 -0.39 -2.00
N ARG A 117 5.93 -1.50 -1.32
CA ARG A 117 6.28 -2.82 -1.84
C ARG A 117 5.06 -3.72 -1.85
N ASP A 118 4.99 -4.52 -2.89
CA ASP A 118 3.94 -5.48 -3.12
C ASP A 118 4.56 -6.85 -3.39
N ASP A 119 4.36 -7.79 -2.46
CA ASP A 119 4.82 -9.16 -2.57
C ASP A 119 3.65 -10.00 -3.12
N LEU A 120 3.81 -10.43 -4.37
CA LEU A 120 2.81 -11.13 -5.16
C LEU A 120 3.18 -12.59 -5.29
N ARG A 121 2.25 -13.50 -5.07
CA ARG A 121 2.43 -14.92 -5.32
C ARG A 121 1.22 -15.54 -6.02
N HIS A 122 1.49 -16.25 -7.08
CA HIS A 122 0.50 -17.05 -7.81
C HIS A 122 0.91 -18.52 -7.79
N SER A 123 0.00 -19.38 -7.38
CA SER A 123 0.17 -20.82 -7.53
C SER A 123 -1.02 -21.39 -8.30
N SER A 124 -0.77 -22.22 -9.30
CA SER A 124 -1.85 -22.87 -10.06
C SER A 124 -1.59 -24.36 -10.25
N TYR A 125 -2.67 -25.09 -10.21
CA TYR A 125 -2.69 -26.55 -10.43
C TYR A 125 -3.77 -26.85 -11.46
N ARG A 126 -3.45 -27.73 -12.42
CA ARG A 126 -4.43 -28.20 -13.41
C ARG A 126 -4.21 -29.68 -13.63
N GLY A 127 -5.29 -30.44 -13.60
CA GLY A 127 -5.33 -31.85 -13.99
C GLY A 127 -6.39 -32.04 -15.05
N VAL A 128 -6.07 -32.83 -16.06
CA VAL A 128 -6.98 -33.26 -17.14
C VAL A 128 -6.87 -34.77 -17.31
N ILE A 129 -7.98 -35.41 -17.51
CA ILE A 129 -8.04 -36.77 -18.02
C ILE A 129 -9.06 -36.83 -19.16
N GLY A 130 -8.71 -37.43 -20.25
CA GLY A 130 -9.56 -37.46 -21.43
C GLY A 130 -9.40 -38.71 -22.26
N LEU A 131 -10.39 -38.98 -23.10
CA LEU A 131 -10.43 -40.05 -24.07
C LEU A 131 -10.72 -39.44 -25.44
N LYS A 132 -9.88 -39.76 -26.42
CA LYS A 132 -10.06 -39.31 -27.81
C LYS A 132 -9.87 -40.45 -28.81
N GLY A 133 -10.44 -40.29 -29.99
CA GLY A 133 -10.31 -41.30 -31.06
C GLY A 133 -11.33 -41.12 -32.18
N ASP A 134 -11.59 -42.21 -32.88
CA ASP A 134 -12.43 -42.24 -34.07
C ASP A 134 -13.59 -43.23 -33.92
N ILE A 135 -14.79 -42.81 -34.34
CA ILE A 135 -15.98 -43.65 -34.43
C ILE A 135 -16.54 -43.49 -35.85
N GLY A 136 -16.28 -44.45 -36.72
CA GLY A 136 -16.65 -44.37 -38.13
C GLY A 136 -15.95 -43.18 -38.81
N ASN A 137 -16.73 -42.21 -39.30
CA ASN A 137 -16.23 -40.98 -39.93
C ASN A 137 -16.11 -39.78 -38.95
N TRP A 138 -16.34 -40.00 -37.65
CA TRP A 138 -16.35 -38.97 -36.63
C TRP A 138 -15.14 -39.10 -35.73
N GLN A 139 -14.56 -37.94 -35.41
CA GLN A 139 -13.53 -37.84 -34.36
C GLN A 139 -14.19 -37.35 -33.06
N TYR A 140 -13.76 -37.90 -31.95
CA TYR A 140 -14.23 -37.49 -30.63
C TYR A 140 -13.07 -37.15 -29.70
N ASP A 141 -13.30 -36.21 -28.80
CA ASP A 141 -12.44 -35.88 -27.67
C ASP A 141 -13.35 -35.48 -26.49
N ALA A 142 -13.32 -36.29 -25.45
CA ALA A 142 -14.09 -36.05 -24.23
C ALA A 142 -13.13 -36.05 -23.04
N PHE A 143 -13.20 -35.00 -22.22
CA PHE A 143 -12.32 -34.87 -21.09
C PHE A 143 -13.02 -34.30 -19.85
N ALA A 144 -12.42 -34.54 -18.69
CA ALA A 144 -12.72 -33.88 -17.44
C ALA A 144 -11.47 -33.08 -16.99
N GLN A 145 -11.71 -31.91 -16.44
CA GLN A 145 -10.65 -31.04 -15.99
C GLN A 145 -10.95 -30.50 -14.60
N VAL A 146 -9.91 -30.44 -13.76
CA VAL A 146 -9.92 -29.70 -12.50
C VAL A 146 -8.76 -28.72 -12.51
N GLY A 147 -9.00 -27.51 -12.01
CA GLY A 147 -7.96 -26.49 -11.86
C GLY A 147 -8.23 -25.60 -10.67
N LYS A 148 -7.15 -25.10 -10.07
CA LYS A 148 -7.20 -24.15 -8.97
C LYS A 148 -6.09 -23.13 -9.14
N VAL A 149 -6.42 -21.85 -8.93
CA VAL A 149 -5.47 -20.75 -8.82
C VAL A 149 -5.58 -20.18 -7.42
N LEU A 150 -4.43 -20.01 -6.80
CA LEU A 150 -4.26 -19.34 -5.51
C LEU A 150 -3.48 -18.06 -5.78
N TYR A 151 -4.00 -16.93 -5.32
CA TYR A 151 -3.36 -15.65 -5.37
C TYR A 151 -3.18 -15.12 -3.95
N SER A 152 -1.98 -14.63 -3.65
CA SER A 152 -1.66 -13.97 -2.40
C SER A 152 -0.92 -12.68 -2.72
N GLU A 153 -1.33 -11.61 -2.05
CA GLU A 153 -0.73 -10.28 -2.15
C GLU A 153 -0.53 -9.72 -0.75
N THR A 154 0.67 -9.21 -0.50
CA THR A 154 0.98 -8.52 0.76
C THR A 154 1.60 -7.18 0.43
N TYR A 155 0.89 -6.13 0.81
CA TYR A 155 1.24 -4.76 0.53
C TYR A 155 1.92 -4.12 1.75
N PHE A 156 3.07 -3.46 1.54
CA PHE A 156 3.89 -2.88 2.60
C PHE A 156 4.16 -1.41 2.35
N ASN A 157 4.41 -0.69 3.44
CA ASN A 157 4.89 0.69 3.47
C ASN A 157 3.90 1.70 2.87
N ASP A 158 2.61 1.35 2.83
CA ASP A 158 1.58 2.33 2.50
C ASP A 158 0.93 2.86 3.78
N PHE A 159 0.46 4.11 3.73
CA PHE A 159 -0.12 4.77 4.89
C PHE A 159 -1.63 4.71 4.84
N SER A 160 -2.23 4.36 5.97
CA SER A 160 -3.67 4.38 6.13
C SER A 160 -4.21 5.81 6.13
N VAL A 161 -5.13 6.11 5.22
CA VAL A 161 -5.79 7.43 5.11
C VAL A 161 -6.46 7.82 6.43
N SER A 162 -7.19 6.90 7.05
CA SER A 162 -7.90 7.18 8.30
C SER A 162 -6.97 7.38 9.50
N ARG A 163 -5.86 6.60 9.57
CA ARG A 163 -4.84 6.82 10.61
C ARG A 163 -4.10 8.14 10.39
N SER A 164 -3.80 8.49 9.13
CA SER A 164 -3.18 9.77 8.80
C SER A 164 -4.03 10.96 9.22
N ALA A 165 -5.35 10.92 8.97
CA ALA A 165 -6.27 11.97 9.41
C ALA A 165 -6.27 12.14 10.94
N ARG A 166 -6.33 11.03 11.68
CA ARG A 166 -6.28 11.06 13.15
C ARG A 166 -4.93 11.57 13.67
N ALA A 167 -3.83 11.14 13.07
CA ALA A 167 -2.48 11.51 13.48
C ALA A 167 -2.10 12.97 13.19
N LEU A 168 -2.78 13.60 12.23
CA LEU A 168 -2.65 15.05 11.96
C LEU A 168 -3.44 15.91 12.95
N ASN A 169 -4.53 15.40 13.52
CA ASN A 169 -5.35 16.11 14.51
C ASN A 169 -4.74 16.00 15.90
N VAL A 170 -3.74 16.83 16.17
CA VAL A 170 -2.94 16.82 17.38
C VAL A 170 -3.35 17.96 18.31
N VAL A 171 -3.43 17.64 19.61
CA VAL A 171 -3.77 18.56 20.71
C VAL A 171 -2.77 18.40 21.86
N PRO A 172 -2.68 19.35 22.80
CA PRO A 172 -1.87 19.17 23.99
C PRO A 172 -2.51 18.13 24.93
N GLY A 173 -1.72 17.16 25.36
CA GLY A 173 -2.07 16.23 26.46
C GLY A 173 -1.91 16.89 27.83
N ALA A 174 -2.07 16.08 28.89
CA ALA A 174 -2.06 16.56 30.29
C ALA A 174 -0.79 17.34 30.68
N ASN A 175 0.35 17.03 30.07
CA ASN A 175 1.65 17.67 30.35
C ASN A 175 2.11 18.59 29.18
N GLY A 176 1.18 19.02 28.32
CA GLY A 176 1.48 19.81 27.13
C GLY A 176 2.17 19.02 25.99
N GLN A 177 2.36 17.72 26.16
CA GLN A 177 2.93 16.86 25.11
C GLN A 177 1.93 16.67 23.95
N PRO A 178 2.41 16.57 22.71
CA PRO A 178 1.54 16.33 21.57
C PRO A 178 0.88 14.96 21.67
N VAL A 179 -0.45 14.92 21.58
CA VAL A 179 -1.25 13.68 21.51
C VAL A 179 -2.31 13.82 20.44
N CYS A 180 -2.73 12.72 19.84
CA CYS A 180 -3.87 12.76 18.93
C CYS A 180 -5.17 13.07 19.69
N ALA A 181 -6.05 13.88 19.12
CA ALA A 181 -7.37 14.13 19.71
C ALA A 181 -8.17 12.81 19.87
N SER A 182 -7.98 11.86 18.96
CA SER A 182 -8.58 10.52 19.00
C SER A 182 -8.14 9.65 20.17
N THR A 183 -6.96 9.92 20.73
CA THR A 183 -6.49 9.25 21.97
C THR A 183 -7.26 9.74 23.19
N LEU A 184 -7.50 11.04 23.28
CA LEU A 184 -8.19 11.64 24.42
C LEU A 184 -9.67 11.29 24.49
N ASN A 185 -10.33 11.13 23.36
CA ASN A 185 -11.75 10.75 23.29
C ASN A 185 -12.00 9.23 23.21
N GLY A 186 -10.92 8.41 23.26
CA GLY A 186 -10.99 6.96 23.27
C GLY A 186 -11.31 6.31 21.91
N VAL A 187 -11.40 7.09 20.82
CA VAL A 187 -11.67 6.56 19.47
C VAL A 187 -10.49 5.76 18.94
N ASP A 188 -9.27 6.20 19.23
CA ASP A 188 -8.05 5.49 18.83
C ASP A 188 -6.94 5.71 19.87
N PRO A 189 -6.90 4.88 20.91
CA PRO A 189 -5.93 5.02 21.99
C PRO A 189 -4.48 4.76 21.55
N ASN A 190 -4.27 4.11 20.41
CA ASN A 190 -2.96 3.80 19.86
C ASN A 190 -2.42 4.86 18.89
N CYS A 191 -3.19 5.93 18.65
CA CYS A 191 -2.79 6.97 17.71
C CYS A 191 -1.49 7.67 18.16
N VAL A 192 -0.56 7.78 17.20
CA VAL A 192 0.72 8.49 17.38
C VAL A 192 0.71 9.75 16.49
N PRO A 193 1.03 10.93 17.04
CA PRO A 193 1.07 12.19 16.28
C PRO A 193 2.00 12.12 15.07
N TYR A 194 1.52 12.58 13.92
CA TYR A 194 2.27 12.64 12.67
C TYR A 194 2.81 14.07 12.44
N ASN A 195 4.05 14.28 12.83
CA ASN A 195 4.67 15.61 12.74
C ASN A 195 5.22 15.91 11.34
N ILE A 196 4.38 16.45 10.49
CA ILE A 196 4.74 16.90 9.13
C ILE A 196 5.20 18.37 9.08
N TRP A 197 5.15 19.08 10.20
CA TRP A 197 5.32 20.54 10.28
C TRP A 197 6.79 20.99 10.21
N LYS A 198 7.72 20.04 10.29
CA LYS A 198 9.15 20.27 10.11
C LYS A 198 9.83 19.07 9.47
N LEU A 199 10.94 19.26 8.76
CA LEU A 199 11.77 18.17 8.26
C LEU A 199 12.37 17.39 9.44
N GLY A 200 12.35 16.07 9.35
CA GLY A 200 12.81 15.18 10.41
C GLY A 200 11.86 15.09 11.61
N GLY A 201 10.63 15.61 11.49
CA GLY A 201 9.65 15.54 12.57
C GLY A 201 8.91 14.21 12.71
N VAL A 202 8.97 13.37 11.70
CA VAL A 202 8.29 12.05 11.69
C VAL A 202 9.11 11.04 12.48
N THR A 203 8.48 10.42 13.48
CA THR A 203 9.14 9.44 14.35
C THR A 203 8.92 8.01 13.87
N PRO A 204 9.78 7.03 14.25
CA PRO A 204 9.56 5.62 13.95
C PRO A 204 8.22 5.08 14.47
N GLU A 205 7.78 5.53 15.63
CA GLU A 205 6.50 5.15 16.24
C GLU A 205 5.32 5.65 15.39
N ALA A 206 5.42 6.89 14.87
CA ALA A 206 4.42 7.42 13.94
C ALA A 206 4.36 6.60 12.65
N LEU A 207 5.52 6.20 12.08
CA LEU A 207 5.57 5.33 10.90
C LEU A 207 4.89 3.98 11.17
N THR A 208 5.21 3.34 12.29
CA THR A 208 4.60 2.06 12.68
C THR A 208 3.08 2.18 12.84
N TYR A 209 2.61 3.30 13.39
CA TYR A 209 1.17 3.54 13.53
C TYR A 209 0.48 3.78 12.17
N LEU A 210 1.14 4.50 11.25
CA LEU A 210 0.55 4.90 9.96
C LEU A 210 0.49 3.76 8.93
N GLN A 211 1.41 2.81 8.99
CA GLN A 211 1.48 1.59 8.18
C GLN A 211 0.63 0.46 8.80
#